data_ba3d5559b13765b0b9e96a1b08320092
#
_entry.id   ba3d5559b13765b0b9e96a1b08320092
#
_cell.length_a   1.000
_cell.length_b   1.000
_cell.length_c   1.000
_cell.angle_alpha   90.00
_cell.angle_beta   90.00
_cell.angle_gamma   90.00
#
_symmetry.space_group_name_H-M   'P 1'
#
loop_
_entity.id
_entity.type
_entity.pdbx_description
1 polymer ?
#
loop_
_entity_poly.entity_id
_entity_poly.type
_entity_poly.pdbx_seq_one_letter_code
_entity_poly.pdbx_strand_id
1 'polypeptide(L)'
;MIKVGNIGATGYAGGELVRILTGHKDAEIVWYGSRSYIDKKYADVYQNMFQIVDATCLDDNMEELAKQADVIFTATPQGFCASMMNDKILSETKIIDLSADYRIKDVATYEKWYGIEHKSPQYIEEAVYGLCEINREDVKNARLVANPGCYTTCSILTAYPLAKEGIIDMNTLIVDAKSGTSGAGRGAKVPNLFCEVNENMKAYGVASHRHTPEIEEQLGYASGEKVLINFTPHLVPMNRGILATEYATLKKDVTYEEVKAIYDKYYKDEKFVRVLEKDVCPETKWVEGSNYVDINFKIDSRTNRIIMMGAIDNLVKGAAGQAVQNMNLMFGLPETEGLELVPMFP
;
A
#
# COMPACT_ATOMS: atom_id res chain seq x y z
N MET A 1 -11.58 23.18 -0.60
CA MET A 1 -10.35 22.40 -0.87
C MET A 1 -9.88 21.80 0.43
N ILE A 2 -9.58 20.52 0.46
CA ILE A 2 -9.05 19.81 1.64
C ILE A 2 -7.60 20.25 1.83
N LYS A 3 -7.28 20.73 3.02
CA LYS A 3 -5.91 21.11 3.39
C LYS A 3 -5.14 19.88 3.83
N VAL A 4 -4.05 19.61 3.14
CA VAL A 4 -3.24 18.40 3.33
C VAL A 4 -1.90 18.72 3.96
N GLY A 5 -1.57 18.03 5.05
CA GLY A 5 -0.21 17.93 5.58
C GLY A 5 0.45 16.65 5.07
N ASN A 6 1.68 16.73 4.59
CA ASN A 6 2.46 15.58 4.15
C ASN A 6 3.77 15.52 4.93
N ILE A 7 3.83 14.67 5.95
CA ILE A 7 5.05 14.42 6.73
C ILE A 7 5.86 13.31 6.05
N GLY A 8 7.15 13.56 5.87
CA GLY A 8 8.02 12.69 5.07
C GLY A 8 7.94 12.99 3.56
N ALA A 9 7.54 14.22 3.18
CA ALA A 9 7.34 14.66 1.81
C ALA A 9 8.54 14.45 0.88
N THR A 10 9.74 14.34 1.41
CA THR A 10 10.99 14.14 0.65
C THR A 10 11.44 12.68 0.54
N GLY A 11 10.67 11.72 1.09
CA GLY A 11 10.80 10.28 0.80
C GLY A 11 10.14 9.92 -0.55
N TYR A 12 10.30 8.67 -1.03
CA TYR A 12 9.68 8.27 -2.30
C TYR A 12 8.14 8.24 -2.22
N ALA A 13 7.56 7.68 -1.16
CA ALA A 13 6.11 7.68 -0.99
C ALA A 13 5.55 9.10 -0.78
N GLY A 14 6.23 9.93 0.04
CA GLY A 14 5.84 11.33 0.24
C GLY A 14 5.97 12.16 -1.03
N GLY A 15 7.02 11.94 -1.84
CA GLY A 15 7.18 12.61 -3.14
C GLY A 15 6.10 12.19 -4.15
N GLU A 16 5.66 10.94 -4.09
CA GLU A 16 4.56 10.44 -4.92
C GLU A 16 3.21 11.03 -4.48
N LEU A 17 2.98 11.20 -3.17
CA LEU A 17 1.83 11.95 -2.65
C LEU A 17 1.82 13.39 -3.20
N VAL A 18 2.97 14.08 -3.18
CA VAL A 18 3.08 15.43 -3.76
C VAL A 18 2.70 15.41 -5.23
N ARG A 19 3.21 14.44 -6.02
CA ARG A 19 2.91 14.33 -7.46
C ARG A 19 1.41 14.17 -7.71
N ILE A 20 0.74 13.29 -6.98
CA ILE A 20 -0.68 13.01 -7.15
C ILE A 20 -1.52 14.21 -6.68
N LEU A 21 -1.24 14.72 -5.48
CA LEU A 21 -2.03 15.80 -4.88
C LEU A 21 -1.86 17.14 -5.59
N THR A 22 -0.73 17.40 -6.26
CA THR A 22 -0.55 18.61 -7.09
C THR A 22 -1.55 18.66 -8.26
N GLY A 23 -2.02 17.52 -8.74
CA GLY A 23 -3.06 17.42 -9.77
C GLY A 23 -4.48 17.22 -9.24
N HIS A 24 -4.67 17.17 -7.92
CA HIS A 24 -5.97 16.92 -7.30
C HIS A 24 -6.81 18.19 -7.22
N LYS A 25 -8.07 18.17 -7.69
CA LYS A 25 -8.91 19.37 -7.81
C LYS A 25 -9.43 19.88 -6.46
N ASP A 26 -9.65 18.99 -5.52
CA ASP A 26 -10.31 19.26 -4.24
C ASP A 26 -9.36 19.22 -3.03
N ALA A 27 -8.04 19.09 -3.26
CA ALA A 27 -7.04 19.07 -2.21
C ALA A 27 -5.86 20.01 -2.52
N GLU A 28 -5.26 20.59 -1.47
CA GLU A 28 -4.04 21.40 -1.54
C GLU A 28 -3.07 21.01 -0.43
N ILE A 29 -1.80 20.91 -0.75
CA ILE A 29 -0.76 20.62 0.25
C ILE A 29 -0.35 21.94 0.90
N VAL A 30 -0.64 22.08 2.19
CA VAL A 30 -0.29 23.27 3.00
C VAL A 30 0.98 23.07 3.83
N TRP A 31 1.50 21.83 3.90
CA TRP A 31 2.69 21.50 4.70
C TRP A 31 3.50 20.38 4.06
N TYR A 32 4.77 20.67 3.76
CA TYR A 32 5.74 19.74 3.20
C TYR A 32 6.77 19.35 4.27
N GLY A 33 6.43 18.42 5.15
CA GLY A 33 7.25 17.99 6.28
C GLY A 33 8.49 17.20 5.84
N SER A 34 9.66 17.58 6.34
CA SER A 34 10.93 16.90 6.06
C SER A 34 11.98 17.19 7.12
N ARG A 35 12.50 16.16 7.79
CA ARG A 35 13.59 16.31 8.77
C ARG A 35 14.93 16.70 8.16
N SER A 36 15.18 16.27 6.93
CA SER A 36 16.50 16.42 6.29
C SER A 36 16.66 17.68 5.48
N TYR A 37 15.54 18.37 5.17
CA TYR A 37 15.51 19.48 4.21
C TYR A 37 14.71 20.68 4.73
N ILE A 38 14.62 20.89 6.05
CA ILE A 38 13.96 22.04 6.66
C ILE A 38 14.54 23.33 6.03
N ASP A 39 13.68 24.29 5.73
CA ASP A 39 14.00 25.59 5.09
C ASP A 39 14.54 25.50 3.65
N LYS A 40 14.57 24.30 3.04
CA LYS A 40 14.89 24.14 1.62
C LYS A 40 13.63 24.22 0.78
N LYS A 41 13.73 24.79 -0.43
CA LYS A 41 12.64 24.68 -1.41
C LYS A 41 12.43 23.23 -1.79
N TYR A 42 11.18 22.80 -1.88
CA TYR A 42 10.85 21.44 -2.28
C TYR A 42 11.41 21.09 -3.66
N ALA A 43 11.36 22.04 -4.61
CA ALA A 43 11.94 21.89 -5.94
C ALA A 43 13.47 21.75 -5.95
N ASP A 44 14.20 22.20 -4.91
CA ASP A 44 15.64 21.95 -4.80
C ASP A 44 15.93 20.47 -4.45
N VAL A 45 14.99 19.79 -3.80
CA VAL A 45 15.09 18.35 -3.48
C VAL A 45 14.63 17.49 -4.66
N TYR A 46 13.59 17.93 -5.35
CA TYR A 46 12.99 17.26 -6.50
C TYR A 46 12.88 18.21 -7.68
N GLN A 47 13.93 18.27 -8.49
CA GLN A 47 14.06 19.20 -9.62
C GLN A 47 12.95 19.07 -10.67
N ASN A 48 12.29 17.91 -10.78
CA ASN A 48 11.13 17.73 -11.64
C ASN A 48 9.89 18.51 -11.16
N MET A 49 9.92 19.06 -9.94
CA MET A 49 8.88 19.94 -9.40
C MET A 49 9.20 21.43 -9.58
N PHE A 50 10.28 21.76 -10.29
CA PHE A 50 10.64 23.15 -10.58
C PHE A 50 9.50 23.88 -11.30
N GLN A 51 9.14 25.07 -10.84
CA GLN A 51 8.01 25.88 -11.31
C GLN A 51 6.61 25.21 -11.16
N ILE A 52 6.52 24.05 -10.50
CA ILE A 52 5.26 23.37 -10.20
C ILE A 52 4.94 23.54 -8.70
N VAL A 53 5.91 23.27 -7.85
CA VAL A 53 5.77 23.38 -6.38
C VAL A 53 6.76 24.44 -5.88
N ASP A 54 6.25 25.63 -5.54
CA ASP A 54 7.04 26.69 -4.92
C ASP A 54 6.77 26.75 -3.40
N ALA A 55 7.11 25.66 -2.72
CA ALA A 55 6.95 25.50 -1.29
C ALA A 55 8.29 25.26 -0.60
N THR A 56 8.40 25.66 0.66
CA THR A 56 9.54 25.38 1.52
C THR A 56 9.23 24.15 2.38
N CYS A 57 10.21 23.28 2.54
CA CYS A 57 10.09 22.16 3.46
C CYS A 57 10.08 22.63 4.91
N LEU A 58 9.16 22.12 5.70
CA LEU A 58 8.96 22.41 7.09
C LEU A 58 9.38 21.22 7.96
N ASP A 59 9.33 21.39 9.27
CA ASP A 59 9.58 20.29 10.21
C ASP A 59 8.42 19.27 10.25
N ASP A 60 8.56 18.25 11.08
CA ASP A 60 7.57 17.18 11.26
C ASP A 60 6.70 17.41 12.53
N ASN A 61 6.40 18.64 12.90
CA ASN A 61 5.60 18.96 14.09
C ASN A 61 4.11 18.69 13.85
N MET A 62 3.65 17.48 14.17
CA MET A 62 2.27 17.07 13.97
C MET A 62 1.25 17.89 14.77
N GLU A 63 1.58 18.36 15.98
CA GLU A 63 0.64 19.14 16.78
C GLU A 63 0.38 20.53 16.19
N GLU A 64 1.38 21.14 15.58
CA GLU A 64 1.21 22.43 14.90
C GLU A 64 0.51 22.23 13.55
N LEU A 65 0.85 21.18 12.84
CA LEU A 65 0.23 20.85 11.56
C LEU A 65 -1.26 20.49 11.70
N ALA A 66 -1.63 19.79 12.77
CA ALA A 66 -3.02 19.39 13.02
C ALA A 66 -3.99 20.58 13.10
N LYS A 67 -3.49 21.76 13.51
CA LYS A 67 -4.30 23.00 13.55
C LYS A 67 -4.51 23.62 12.17
N GLN A 68 -3.77 23.20 11.16
CA GLN A 68 -3.71 23.83 9.84
C GLN A 68 -4.21 22.93 8.72
N ALA A 69 -4.23 21.62 8.93
CA ALA A 69 -4.58 20.62 7.92
C ALA A 69 -5.85 19.83 8.31
N ASP A 70 -6.69 19.58 7.34
CA ASP A 70 -7.87 18.71 7.49
C ASP A 70 -7.48 17.22 7.53
N VAL A 71 -6.36 16.87 6.89
CA VAL A 71 -5.77 15.52 6.89
C VAL A 71 -4.25 15.58 6.87
N ILE A 72 -3.62 14.67 7.62
CA ILE A 72 -2.17 14.49 7.61
C ILE A 72 -1.83 13.09 7.09
N PHE A 73 -0.98 13.04 6.06
CA PHE A 73 -0.31 11.81 5.63
C PHE A 73 1.02 11.68 6.34
N THR A 74 1.28 10.52 6.95
CA THR A 74 2.58 10.20 7.56
C THR A 74 3.33 9.17 6.71
N ALA A 75 4.15 9.66 5.77
CA ALA A 75 5.03 8.84 4.93
C ALA A 75 6.41 8.66 5.59
N THR A 76 6.43 8.14 6.80
CA THR A 76 7.57 8.09 7.72
C THR A 76 8.01 6.66 8.04
N PRO A 77 9.20 6.46 8.62
CA PRO A 77 9.58 5.17 9.19
C PRO A 77 8.63 4.74 10.31
N GLN A 78 8.55 3.42 10.53
CA GLN A 78 7.76 2.82 11.61
C GLN A 78 8.13 3.39 12.98
N GLY A 79 7.14 3.52 13.86
CA GLY A 79 7.25 4.08 15.21
C GLY A 79 7.12 5.61 15.26
N PHE A 80 7.24 6.31 14.14
CA PHE A 80 7.12 7.77 14.16
C PHE A 80 5.68 8.22 14.39
N CYS A 81 4.73 7.75 13.59
CA CYS A 81 3.33 8.13 13.72
C CYS A 81 2.81 7.78 15.12
N ALA A 82 3.06 6.55 15.58
CA ALA A 82 2.70 6.12 16.92
C ALA A 82 3.32 6.96 18.04
N SER A 83 4.53 7.47 17.87
CA SER A 83 5.19 8.30 18.88
C SER A 83 4.62 9.72 18.99
N MET A 84 3.97 10.20 17.94
CA MET A 84 3.40 11.55 17.88
C MET A 84 1.90 11.58 18.17
N MET A 85 1.22 10.43 18.03
CA MET A 85 -0.24 10.34 18.12
C MET A 85 -0.76 10.66 19.53
N ASN A 86 -1.79 11.48 19.58
CA ASN A 86 -2.54 11.79 20.80
C ASN A 86 -3.98 12.25 20.47
N ASP A 87 -4.84 12.31 21.49
CA ASP A 87 -6.26 12.68 21.33
C ASP A 87 -6.46 14.07 20.77
N LYS A 88 -5.56 15.02 21.07
CA LYS A 88 -5.63 16.38 20.57
C LYS A 88 -5.47 16.41 19.04
N ILE A 89 -4.45 15.73 18.52
CA ILE A 89 -4.24 15.62 17.06
C ILE A 89 -5.48 15.01 16.40
N LEU A 90 -5.99 13.88 16.91
CA LEU A 90 -7.16 13.22 16.35
C LEU A 90 -8.47 13.99 16.51
N SER A 91 -8.53 14.97 17.40
CA SER A 91 -9.69 15.88 17.52
C SER A 91 -9.68 17.03 16.51
N GLU A 92 -8.51 17.39 15.99
CA GLU A 92 -8.30 18.53 15.09
C GLU A 92 -8.21 18.12 13.62
N THR A 93 -7.67 16.91 13.32
CA THR A 93 -7.38 16.47 11.96
C THR A 93 -7.55 14.98 11.79
N LYS A 94 -7.74 14.52 10.54
CA LYS A 94 -7.73 13.09 10.19
C LYS A 94 -6.29 12.65 9.86
N ILE A 95 -5.98 11.37 10.12
CA ILE A 95 -4.64 10.82 9.88
C ILE A 95 -4.72 9.65 8.91
N ILE A 96 -3.82 9.63 7.92
CA ILE A 96 -3.58 8.48 7.04
C ILE A 96 -2.12 8.10 7.20
N ASP A 97 -1.88 7.00 7.91
CA ASP A 97 -0.54 6.52 8.20
C ASP A 97 -0.05 5.52 7.15
N LEU A 98 1.00 5.88 6.42
CA LEU A 98 1.66 5.01 5.44
C LEU A 98 2.75 4.13 6.09
N SER A 99 3.04 4.33 7.38
CA SER A 99 3.89 3.41 8.14
C SER A 99 3.11 2.15 8.51
N ALA A 100 3.68 1.30 9.32
CA ALA A 100 3.01 0.07 9.76
C ALA A 100 2.39 0.17 11.15
N ASP A 101 2.41 1.34 11.77
CA ASP A 101 2.14 1.48 13.20
C ASP A 101 0.72 1.03 13.61
N TYR A 102 -0.25 1.14 12.72
CA TYR A 102 -1.64 0.79 13.04
C TYR A 102 -2.24 -0.32 12.15
N ARG A 103 -1.41 -1.03 11.36
CA ARG A 103 -1.90 -2.06 10.43
C ARG A 103 -2.27 -3.38 11.09
N ILE A 104 -1.58 -3.75 12.18
CA ILE A 104 -1.70 -5.02 12.87
C ILE A 104 -2.42 -4.79 14.18
N LYS A 105 -3.51 -5.52 14.42
CA LYS A 105 -4.34 -5.36 15.63
C LYS A 105 -3.66 -5.89 16.90
N ASP A 106 -2.89 -6.97 16.79
CA ASP A 106 -2.17 -7.51 17.93
C ASP A 106 -0.84 -6.80 18.18
N VAL A 107 -0.77 -6.03 19.26
CA VAL A 107 0.43 -5.27 19.66
C VAL A 107 1.67 -6.16 19.80
N ALA A 108 1.53 -7.35 20.38
CA ALA A 108 2.66 -8.26 20.58
C ALA A 108 3.22 -8.76 19.24
N THR A 109 2.36 -9.00 18.25
CA THR A 109 2.76 -9.35 16.89
C THR A 109 3.47 -8.17 16.21
N TYR A 110 2.94 -6.95 16.33
CA TYR A 110 3.62 -5.75 15.81
C TYR A 110 5.03 -5.61 16.41
N GLU A 111 5.14 -5.61 17.73
CA GLU A 111 6.43 -5.44 18.42
C GLU A 111 7.44 -6.54 18.08
N LYS A 112 6.98 -7.78 17.97
CA LYS A 112 7.81 -8.91 17.56
C LYS A 112 8.38 -8.75 16.14
N TRP A 113 7.54 -8.36 15.17
CA TRP A 113 7.94 -8.29 13.76
C TRP A 113 8.68 -7.01 13.40
N TYR A 114 8.37 -5.90 14.08
CA TYR A 114 9.05 -4.62 13.83
C TYR A 114 10.24 -4.37 14.76
N GLY A 115 10.33 -5.08 15.88
CA GLY A 115 11.43 -4.96 16.84
C GLY A 115 11.44 -3.64 17.60
N ILE A 116 10.29 -2.99 17.71
CA ILE A 116 10.09 -1.71 18.40
C ILE A 116 8.83 -1.77 19.28
N GLU A 117 8.84 -1.03 20.38
CA GLU A 117 7.67 -0.85 21.25
C GLU A 117 6.63 0.06 20.57
N HIS A 118 5.36 -0.32 20.60
CA HIS A 118 4.27 0.53 20.08
C HIS A 118 3.94 1.65 21.06
N LYS A 119 4.11 2.90 20.64
CA LYS A 119 4.03 4.07 21.54
C LYS A 119 2.61 4.58 21.80
N SER A 120 1.61 4.14 21.04
CA SER A 120 0.20 4.54 21.20
C SER A 120 -0.77 3.40 20.87
N PRO A 121 -0.66 2.26 21.59
CA PRO A 121 -1.47 1.06 21.29
C PRO A 121 -2.98 1.28 21.48
N GLN A 122 -3.39 2.28 22.27
CA GLN A 122 -4.79 2.62 22.51
C GLN A 122 -5.56 3.04 21.24
N TYR A 123 -4.87 3.43 20.17
CA TYR A 123 -5.51 3.84 18.90
C TYR A 123 -5.59 2.71 17.87
N ILE A 124 -5.00 1.54 18.13
CA ILE A 124 -4.99 0.42 17.19
C ILE A 124 -6.40 -0.09 16.89
N GLU A 125 -7.26 -0.21 17.91
CA GLU A 125 -8.63 -0.69 17.71
C GLU A 125 -9.47 0.26 16.86
N GLU A 126 -9.25 1.56 17.00
CA GLU A 126 -9.96 2.58 16.23
C GLU A 126 -9.44 2.71 14.80
N ALA A 127 -8.16 2.39 14.56
CA ALA A 127 -7.55 2.51 13.26
C ALA A 127 -8.20 1.57 12.24
N VAL A 128 -8.61 2.11 11.10
CA VAL A 128 -9.18 1.33 10.00
C VAL A 128 -8.09 0.93 9.02
N TYR A 129 -8.05 -0.34 8.65
CA TYR A 129 -7.14 -0.81 7.60
C TYR A 129 -7.59 -0.30 6.23
N GLY A 130 -6.80 0.56 5.63
CA GLY A 130 -7.15 1.38 4.49
C GLY A 130 -7.03 0.71 3.13
N LEU A 131 -7.51 -0.54 2.99
CA LEU A 131 -7.69 -1.19 1.69
C LEU A 131 -9.13 -0.97 1.23
N CYS A 132 -9.33 0.05 0.40
CA CYS A 132 -10.66 0.58 0.05
C CYS A 132 -11.60 -0.47 -0.53
N GLU A 133 -11.11 -1.36 -1.35
CA GLU A 133 -11.89 -2.42 -2.00
C GLU A 133 -12.52 -3.41 -1.01
N ILE A 134 -11.97 -3.47 0.21
CA ILE A 134 -12.43 -4.38 1.27
C ILE A 134 -13.16 -3.64 2.39
N ASN A 135 -12.65 -2.45 2.79
CA ASN A 135 -13.08 -1.75 4.01
C ASN A 135 -13.68 -0.36 3.70
N ARG A 136 -14.27 -0.16 2.52
CA ARG A 136 -14.77 1.14 2.04
C ARG A 136 -15.65 1.87 3.05
N GLU A 137 -16.65 1.19 3.62
CA GLU A 137 -17.61 1.83 4.53
C GLU A 137 -16.95 2.24 5.86
N ASP A 138 -16.01 1.45 6.36
CA ASP A 138 -15.27 1.79 7.57
C ASP A 138 -14.31 2.97 7.33
N VAL A 139 -13.65 3.02 6.17
CA VAL A 139 -12.76 4.12 5.78
C VAL A 139 -13.51 5.46 5.70
N LYS A 140 -14.74 5.48 5.16
CA LYS A 140 -15.57 6.71 5.10
C LYS A 140 -15.77 7.36 6.47
N ASN A 141 -15.86 6.57 7.51
CA ASN A 141 -16.14 7.02 8.87
C ASN A 141 -14.89 7.17 9.74
N ALA A 142 -13.72 6.79 9.23
CA ALA A 142 -12.48 6.81 9.97
C ALA A 142 -11.93 8.22 10.21
N ARG A 143 -11.25 8.40 11.33
CA ARG A 143 -10.35 9.54 11.60
C ARG A 143 -8.88 9.13 11.60
N LEU A 144 -8.60 7.83 11.73
CA LEU A 144 -7.26 7.23 11.64
C LEU A 144 -7.33 6.04 10.68
N VAL A 145 -6.57 6.12 9.58
CA VAL A 145 -6.46 5.06 8.59
C VAL A 145 -5.04 4.53 8.54
N ALA A 146 -4.89 3.23 8.69
CA ALA A 146 -3.64 2.49 8.46
C ALA A 146 -3.55 2.10 6.98
N ASN A 147 -2.79 2.85 6.20
CA ASN A 147 -2.63 2.59 4.78
C ASN A 147 -1.80 1.31 4.56
N PRO A 148 -2.24 0.35 3.73
CA PRO A 148 -1.56 -0.93 3.53
C PRO A 148 -0.12 -0.83 3.05
N GLY A 149 0.68 -1.86 3.30
CA GLY A 149 1.98 -2.03 2.67
C GLY A 149 1.86 -2.37 1.18
N CYS A 150 2.90 -2.10 0.40
CA CYS A 150 2.85 -2.30 -1.04
C CYS A 150 2.68 -3.78 -1.45
N TYR A 151 3.45 -4.68 -0.88
CA TYR A 151 3.27 -6.12 -1.12
C TYR A 151 1.92 -6.62 -0.60
N THR A 152 1.47 -6.09 0.55
CA THR A 152 0.22 -6.52 1.18
C THR A 152 -0.98 -6.11 0.35
N THR A 153 -0.99 -4.90 -0.20
CA THR A 153 -2.02 -4.45 -1.15
C THR A 153 -2.13 -5.42 -2.34
N CYS A 154 -1.00 -5.73 -2.98
CA CYS A 154 -0.98 -6.63 -4.13
C CYS A 154 -1.47 -8.03 -3.76
N SER A 155 -0.87 -8.62 -2.71
CA SER A 155 -1.15 -10.00 -2.34
C SER A 155 -2.54 -10.20 -1.78
N ILE A 156 -3.02 -9.28 -0.94
CA ILE A 156 -4.36 -9.39 -0.39
C ILE A 156 -5.41 -9.28 -1.50
N LEU A 157 -5.33 -8.28 -2.38
CA LEU A 157 -6.29 -8.13 -3.47
C LEU A 157 -6.26 -9.34 -4.43
N THR A 158 -5.10 -9.95 -4.62
CA THR A 158 -4.96 -11.14 -5.48
C THR A 158 -5.64 -12.37 -4.88
N ALA A 159 -5.47 -12.64 -3.58
CA ALA A 159 -5.97 -13.86 -2.93
C ALA A 159 -7.36 -13.69 -2.29
N TYR A 160 -7.76 -12.47 -1.93
CA TYR A 160 -8.94 -12.18 -1.11
C TYR A 160 -10.24 -12.85 -1.58
N PRO A 161 -10.63 -12.80 -2.87
CA PRO A 161 -11.89 -13.41 -3.30
C PRO A 161 -11.95 -14.91 -3.03
N LEU A 162 -10.85 -15.62 -3.27
CA LEU A 162 -10.79 -17.07 -3.12
C LEU A 162 -10.65 -17.49 -1.65
N ALA A 163 -9.97 -16.68 -0.84
CA ALA A 163 -9.92 -16.85 0.61
C ALA A 163 -11.32 -16.68 1.22
N LYS A 164 -12.03 -15.60 0.82
CA LYS A 164 -13.37 -15.27 1.30
C LYS A 164 -14.42 -16.32 0.96
N GLU A 165 -14.33 -16.92 -0.23
CA GLU A 165 -15.23 -17.97 -0.69
C GLU A 165 -14.78 -19.39 -0.25
N GLY A 166 -13.68 -19.50 0.49
CA GLY A 166 -13.16 -20.78 1.01
C GLY A 166 -12.76 -21.79 -0.06
N ILE A 167 -12.35 -21.30 -1.24
CA ILE A 167 -11.99 -22.15 -2.41
C ILE A 167 -10.59 -22.75 -2.26
N ILE A 168 -9.69 -22.02 -1.60
CA ILE A 168 -8.29 -22.41 -1.43
C ILE A 168 -8.01 -22.85 0.01
N ASP A 169 -7.08 -23.81 0.15
CA ASP A 169 -6.54 -24.17 1.46
C ASP A 169 -5.48 -23.13 1.88
N MET A 170 -5.85 -22.28 2.83
CA MET A 170 -5.02 -21.18 3.33
C MET A 170 -3.69 -21.66 3.94
N ASN A 171 -3.61 -22.90 4.43
CA ASN A 171 -2.37 -23.46 4.98
C ASN A 171 -1.33 -23.79 3.88
N THR A 172 -1.73 -23.79 2.63
CA THR A 172 -0.85 -24.06 1.47
C THR A 172 -0.49 -22.81 0.70
N LEU A 173 -0.93 -21.64 1.14
CA LEU A 173 -0.69 -20.37 0.44
C LEU A 173 0.79 -19.99 0.48
N ILE A 174 1.36 -19.85 -0.69
CA ILE A 174 2.71 -19.34 -0.94
C ILE A 174 2.57 -18.04 -1.73
N VAL A 175 3.20 -16.99 -1.27
CA VAL A 175 3.29 -15.69 -1.94
C VAL A 175 4.74 -15.46 -2.34
N ASP A 176 5.03 -15.55 -3.62
CA ASP A 176 6.35 -15.30 -4.22
C ASP A 176 6.30 -13.97 -4.99
N ALA A 177 6.82 -12.90 -4.40
CA ALA A 177 6.64 -11.54 -4.88
C ALA A 177 7.96 -10.87 -5.30
N LYS A 178 7.91 -10.08 -6.37
CA LYS A 178 9.03 -9.32 -6.92
C LYS A 178 8.71 -7.83 -6.82
N SER A 179 9.66 -7.02 -6.37
CA SER A 179 9.49 -5.56 -6.23
C SER A 179 10.66 -4.80 -6.84
N GLY A 180 10.34 -3.68 -7.46
CA GLY A 180 11.31 -2.67 -7.80
C GLY A 180 11.97 -2.04 -6.56
N THR A 181 13.13 -1.44 -6.77
CA THR A 181 14.02 -0.97 -5.71
C THR A 181 13.51 0.25 -4.95
N SER A 182 12.59 1.03 -5.53
CA SER A 182 11.96 2.17 -4.85
C SER A 182 11.20 1.76 -3.58
N GLY A 183 10.74 0.50 -3.49
CA GLY A 183 10.11 -0.06 -2.29
C GLY A 183 11.00 -0.09 -1.05
N ALA A 184 12.32 -0.04 -1.22
CA ALA A 184 13.29 0.04 -0.13
C ALA A 184 13.47 1.47 0.43
N GLY A 185 12.83 2.48 -0.17
CA GLY A 185 12.91 3.89 0.21
C GLY A 185 14.13 4.62 -0.35
N ARG A 186 14.17 5.96 -0.17
CA ARG A 186 15.20 6.84 -0.73
C ARG A 186 16.53 6.82 0.04
N GLY A 187 16.54 6.30 1.25
CA GLY A 187 17.75 6.25 2.08
C GLY A 187 18.85 5.42 1.42
N ALA A 188 20.05 5.98 1.27
CA ALA A 188 21.20 5.28 0.71
C ALA A 188 21.66 4.15 1.63
N LYS A 189 21.57 2.93 1.13
CA LYS A 189 22.06 1.70 1.78
C LYS A 189 22.82 0.88 0.76
N VAL A 190 23.92 0.24 1.16
CA VAL A 190 24.74 -0.56 0.24
C VAL A 190 23.90 -1.51 -0.62
N PRO A 191 22.97 -2.31 -0.09
CA PRO A 191 22.17 -3.22 -0.92
C PRO A 191 21.27 -2.58 -1.98
N ASN A 192 21.09 -1.25 -1.93
CA ASN A 192 20.21 -0.49 -2.83
C ASN A 192 21.02 0.43 -3.79
N LEU A 193 22.35 0.38 -3.74
CA LEU A 193 23.18 1.14 -4.67
C LEU A 193 23.08 0.55 -6.08
N PHE A 194 23.27 1.40 -7.11
CA PHE A 194 23.10 1.00 -8.51
C PHE A 194 23.91 -0.26 -8.87
N CYS A 195 25.21 -0.31 -8.50
CA CYS A 195 26.07 -1.46 -8.81
C CYS A 195 25.72 -2.73 -8.04
N GLU A 196 24.95 -2.62 -6.94
CA GLU A 196 24.49 -3.77 -6.18
C GLU A 196 23.15 -4.32 -6.67
N VAL A 197 22.36 -3.49 -7.36
CA VAL A 197 21.02 -3.81 -7.82
C VAL A 197 20.98 -4.11 -9.29
N ASN A 198 21.77 -3.39 -10.12
CA ASN A 198 21.75 -3.55 -11.56
C ASN A 198 22.16 -4.98 -11.95
N GLU A 199 21.41 -5.60 -12.87
CA GLU A 199 21.65 -6.98 -13.35
C GLU A 199 21.63 -8.04 -12.23
N ASN A 200 20.97 -7.74 -11.08
CA ASN A 200 20.93 -8.61 -9.91
C ASN A 200 19.49 -8.74 -9.37
N MET A 201 19.09 -9.97 -9.11
CA MET A 201 17.82 -10.28 -8.45
C MET A 201 18.09 -11.12 -7.20
N LYS A 202 17.49 -10.73 -6.06
CA LYS A 202 17.71 -11.43 -4.79
C LYS A 202 16.45 -11.53 -3.95
N ALA A 203 16.27 -12.68 -3.30
CA ALA A 203 15.30 -12.80 -2.20
C ALA A 203 15.82 -12.03 -0.97
N TYR A 204 14.91 -11.46 -0.19
CA TYR A 204 15.26 -10.80 1.07
C TYR A 204 14.15 -10.99 2.10
N GLY A 205 14.49 -10.87 3.39
CA GLY A 205 13.51 -11.04 4.46
C GLY A 205 12.76 -12.37 4.42
N VAL A 206 13.39 -13.44 3.93
CA VAL A 206 12.77 -14.77 3.81
C VAL A 206 12.35 -15.26 5.19
N ALA A 207 11.07 -15.65 5.33
CA ALA A 207 10.43 -16.05 6.59
C ALA A 207 10.50 -15.00 7.72
N SER A 208 10.88 -13.76 7.41
CA SER A 208 11.06 -12.68 8.41
C SER A 208 10.62 -11.29 7.91
N HIS A 209 10.02 -11.22 6.73
CA HIS A 209 9.56 -9.93 6.17
C HIS A 209 8.34 -9.40 6.94
N ARG A 210 8.38 -8.13 7.29
CA ARG A 210 7.38 -7.45 8.14
C ARG A 210 5.96 -7.37 7.56
N HIS A 211 5.78 -7.60 6.26
CA HIS A 211 4.45 -7.69 5.64
C HIS A 211 3.79 -9.05 5.85
N THR A 212 4.51 -10.07 6.31
CA THR A 212 3.94 -11.41 6.54
C THR A 212 2.73 -11.37 7.48
N PRO A 213 2.85 -10.86 8.72
CA PRO A 213 1.71 -10.85 9.65
C PRO A 213 0.54 -9.99 9.18
N GLU A 214 0.79 -8.94 8.40
CA GLU A 214 -0.25 -8.09 7.81
C GLU A 214 -1.08 -8.86 6.78
N ILE A 215 -0.44 -9.64 5.90
CA ILE A 215 -1.13 -10.50 4.92
C ILE A 215 -1.91 -11.61 5.65
N GLU A 216 -1.29 -12.25 6.64
CA GLU A 216 -1.91 -13.31 7.44
C GLU A 216 -3.15 -12.82 8.18
N GLU A 217 -3.10 -11.64 8.79
CA GLU A 217 -4.21 -11.05 9.52
C GLU A 217 -5.38 -10.74 8.59
N GLN A 218 -5.15 -10.05 7.48
CA GLN A 218 -6.21 -9.64 6.57
C GLN A 218 -6.85 -10.83 5.83
N LEU A 219 -6.07 -11.80 5.39
CA LEU A 219 -6.60 -13.02 4.81
C LEU A 219 -7.26 -13.93 5.86
N GLY A 220 -6.83 -13.86 7.11
CA GLY A 220 -7.49 -14.49 8.25
C GLY A 220 -8.89 -13.94 8.48
N TYR A 221 -9.06 -12.61 8.45
CA TYR A 221 -10.39 -11.99 8.51
C TYR A 221 -11.27 -12.36 7.30
N ALA A 222 -10.68 -12.48 6.12
CA ALA A 222 -11.41 -12.87 4.92
C ALA A 222 -11.92 -14.32 5.01
N SER A 223 -11.05 -15.26 5.37
CA SER A 223 -11.35 -16.70 5.38
C SER A 223 -12.07 -17.16 6.65
N GLY A 224 -12.02 -16.39 7.75
CA GLY A 224 -12.55 -16.75 9.07
C GLY A 224 -11.71 -17.79 9.79
N GLU A 225 -10.48 -18.05 9.34
CA GLU A 225 -9.57 -19.01 9.97
C GLU A 225 -8.18 -18.39 10.21
N LYS A 226 -7.38 -18.98 11.09
CA LYS A 226 -5.99 -18.57 11.28
C LYS A 226 -5.18 -18.93 10.06
N VAL A 227 -4.52 -17.94 9.49
CA VAL A 227 -3.69 -18.09 8.28
C VAL A 227 -2.22 -17.99 8.65
N LEU A 228 -1.40 -18.88 8.06
CA LEU A 228 0.05 -18.81 8.09
C LEU A 228 0.54 -19.03 6.65
N ILE A 229 1.34 -18.12 6.14
CA ILE A 229 1.80 -18.15 4.74
C ILE A 229 3.31 -18.30 4.64
N ASN A 230 3.77 -18.81 3.50
CA ASN A 230 5.15 -18.59 3.08
C ASN A 230 5.20 -17.36 2.19
N PHE A 231 5.75 -16.27 2.70
CA PHE A 231 5.98 -15.04 1.95
C PHE A 231 7.47 -14.87 1.64
N THR A 232 7.80 -14.82 0.35
CA THR A 232 9.18 -14.64 -0.12
C THR A 232 9.26 -13.46 -1.08
N PRO A 233 9.63 -12.27 -0.60
CA PRO A 233 9.84 -11.10 -1.46
C PRO A 233 11.21 -11.13 -2.12
N HIS A 234 11.26 -10.60 -3.34
CA HIS A 234 12.50 -10.41 -4.10
C HIS A 234 12.67 -8.94 -4.48
N LEU A 235 13.90 -8.47 -4.46
CA LEU A 235 14.28 -7.20 -5.06
C LEU A 235 14.78 -7.48 -6.47
N VAL A 236 14.23 -6.78 -7.45
CA VAL A 236 14.57 -6.94 -8.86
C VAL A 236 15.09 -5.61 -9.45
N PRO A 237 15.91 -5.66 -10.53
CA PRO A 237 16.60 -4.49 -11.07
C PRO A 237 15.66 -3.60 -11.91
N MET A 238 14.60 -3.11 -11.30
CA MET A 238 13.68 -2.12 -11.85
C MET A 238 13.37 -1.06 -10.80
N ASN A 239 12.93 0.12 -11.22
CA ASN A 239 12.60 1.20 -10.30
C ASN A 239 11.30 0.94 -9.55
N ARG A 240 10.21 0.67 -10.27
CA ARG A 240 8.84 0.55 -9.77
C ARG A 240 8.22 -0.80 -10.15
N GLY A 241 7.14 -1.11 -9.50
CA GLY A 241 6.30 -2.26 -9.78
C GLY A 241 6.45 -3.39 -8.75
N ILE A 242 5.35 -4.07 -8.50
CA ILE A 242 5.30 -5.35 -7.80
C ILE A 242 4.58 -6.35 -8.70
N LEU A 243 5.14 -7.56 -8.82
CA LEU A 243 4.48 -8.74 -9.35
C LEU A 243 4.45 -9.78 -8.24
N ALA A 244 3.27 -10.13 -7.75
CA ALA A 244 3.05 -11.25 -6.84
C ALA A 244 2.55 -12.46 -7.63
N THR A 245 3.18 -13.62 -7.42
CA THR A 245 2.70 -14.92 -7.90
C THR A 245 2.38 -15.78 -6.68
N GLU A 246 1.15 -16.21 -6.57
CA GLU A 246 0.62 -16.88 -5.40
C GLU A 246 0.13 -18.27 -5.76
N TYR A 247 0.42 -19.24 -4.91
CA TYR A 247 0.11 -20.65 -5.14
C TYR A 247 -0.69 -21.17 -3.96
N ALA A 248 -1.83 -21.82 -4.22
CA ALA A 248 -2.59 -22.52 -3.19
C ALA A 248 -3.21 -23.79 -3.73
N THR A 249 -3.45 -24.75 -2.84
CA THR A 249 -4.19 -25.96 -3.15
C THR A 249 -5.69 -25.66 -3.17
N LEU A 250 -6.40 -26.15 -4.17
CA LEU A 250 -7.86 -26.05 -4.26
C LEU A 250 -8.51 -27.05 -3.29
N LYS A 251 -9.51 -26.59 -2.52
CA LYS A 251 -10.29 -27.45 -1.61
C LYS A 251 -11.32 -28.31 -2.35
N LYS A 252 -11.62 -27.99 -3.61
CA LYS A 252 -12.55 -28.72 -4.49
C LYS A 252 -12.18 -28.48 -5.96
N ASP A 253 -12.65 -29.32 -6.83
CA ASP A 253 -12.57 -29.09 -8.27
C ASP A 253 -13.40 -27.86 -8.63
N VAL A 254 -12.82 -26.96 -9.42
CA VAL A 254 -13.46 -25.74 -9.92
C VAL A 254 -13.06 -25.52 -11.39
N THR A 255 -13.97 -24.91 -12.13
CA THR A 255 -13.72 -24.46 -13.50
C THR A 255 -13.13 -23.04 -13.53
N TYR A 256 -12.58 -22.65 -14.68
CA TYR A 256 -12.14 -21.27 -14.90
C TYR A 256 -13.31 -20.29 -14.71
N GLU A 257 -14.46 -20.63 -15.24
CA GLU A 257 -15.66 -19.78 -15.20
C GLU A 257 -16.18 -19.57 -13.79
N GLU A 258 -16.13 -20.59 -12.93
CA GLU A 258 -16.49 -20.49 -11.51
C GLU A 258 -15.52 -19.56 -10.76
N VAL A 259 -14.21 -19.71 -10.96
CA VAL A 259 -13.22 -18.83 -10.33
C VAL A 259 -13.33 -17.40 -10.87
N LYS A 260 -13.53 -17.23 -12.18
CA LYS A 260 -13.75 -15.89 -12.78
C LYS A 260 -14.98 -15.20 -12.19
N ALA A 261 -16.08 -15.95 -12.03
CA ALA A 261 -17.30 -15.42 -11.41
C ALA A 261 -17.09 -14.99 -9.94
N ILE A 262 -16.20 -15.68 -9.21
CA ILE A 262 -15.80 -15.26 -7.85
C ILE A 262 -15.08 -13.93 -7.91
N TYR A 263 -14.05 -13.78 -8.77
CA TYR A 263 -13.36 -12.50 -8.91
C TYR A 263 -14.31 -11.37 -9.35
N ASP A 264 -15.21 -11.63 -10.30
CA ASP A 264 -16.19 -10.65 -10.77
C ASP A 264 -17.17 -10.24 -9.67
N LYS A 265 -17.56 -11.14 -8.79
CA LYS A 265 -18.41 -10.83 -7.64
C LYS A 265 -17.82 -9.73 -6.75
N TYR A 266 -16.51 -9.72 -6.58
CA TYR A 266 -15.83 -8.76 -5.72
C TYR A 266 -15.31 -7.53 -6.47
N TYR A 267 -14.91 -7.67 -7.74
CA TYR A 267 -14.11 -6.65 -8.41
C TYR A 267 -14.73 -6.02 -9.68
N LYS A 268 -15.87 -6.52 -10.18
CA LYS A 268 -16.49 -5.96 -11.40
C LYS A 268 -16.82 -4.47 -11.31
N ASP A 269 -17.12 -3.98 -10.11
CA ASP A 269 -17.49 -2.59 -9.84
C ASP A 269 -16.31 -1.78 -9.25
N GLU A 270 -15.14 -2.40 -9.07
CA GLU A 270 -13.94 -1.78 -8.53
C GLU A 270 -13.11 -1.11 -9.63
N LYS A 271 -13.14 0.22 -9.67
CA LYS A 271 -12.49 1.01 -10.74
C LYS A 271 -11.02 0.67 -10.94
N PHE A 272 -10.29 0.41 -9.85
CA PHE A 272 -8.85 0.21 -9.90
C PHE A 272 -8.42 -1.25 -9.93
N VAL A 273 -9.33 -2.21 -9.88
CA VAL A 273 -9.00 -3.64 -9.99
C VAL A 273 -9.45 -4.17 -11.34
N ARG A 274 -8.50 -4.64 -12.14
CA ARG A 274 -8.74 -5.23 -13.47
C ARG A 274 -8.46 -6.71 -13.43
N VAL A 275 -9.50 -7.52 -13.54
CA VAL A 275 -9.36 -8.97 -13.75
C VAL A 275 -9.19 -9.19 -15.24
N LEU A 276 -7.97 -9.52 -15.65
CA LEU A 276 -7.58 -9.61 -17.05
C LEU A 276 -8.28 -10.76 -17.79
N GLU A 277 -8.27 -10.68 -19.11
CA GLU A 277 -8.81 -11.73 -19.98
C GLU A 277 -8.07 -13.06 -19.78
N LYS A 278 -8.77 -14.15 -20.07
CA LYS A 278 -8.22 -15.51 -19.94
C LYS A 278 -6.86 -15.64 -20.63
N ASP A 279 -5.92 -16.26 -19.93
CA ASP A 279 -4.54 -16.51 -20.37
C ASP A 279 -3.63 -15.28 -20.52
N VAL A 280 -4.09 -14.08 -20.15
CA VAL A 280 -3.27 -12.86 -20.10
C VAL A 280 -2.64 -12.72 -18.72
N CYS A 281 -1.32 -12.83 -18.62
CA CYS A 281 -0.61 -12.65 -17.35
C CYS A 281 -0.39 -11.16 -17.08
N PRO A 282 -0.59 -10.67 -15.83
CA PRO A 282 -0.32 -9.29 -15.49
C PRO A 282 1.17 -8.94 -15.59
N GLU A 283 1.47 -7.71 -16.01
CA GLU A 283 2.82 -7.17 -16.11
C GLU A 283 2.95 -5.85 -15.34
N THR A 284 4.09 -5.64 -14.69
CA THR A 284 4.35 -4.40 -13.93
C THR A 284 4.30 -3.13 -14.78
N LYS A 285 4.65 -3.22 -16.07
CA LYS A 285 4.60 -2.12 -17.03
C LYS A 285 3.19 -1.60 -17.29
N TRP A 286 2.18 -2.48 -17.23
CA TRP A 286 0.80 -2.09 -17.55
C TRP A 286 0.10 -1.34 -16.42
N VAL A 287 0.75 -1.23 -15.27
CA VAL A 287 0.23 -0.53 -14.09
C VAL A 287 1.13 0.61 -13.62
N GLU A 288 2.31 0.78 -14.22
CA GLU A 288 3.29 1.77 -13.80
C GLU A 288 2.74 3.20 -13.82
N GLY A 289 2.95 3.94 -12.74
CA GLY A 289 2.49 5.32 -12.56
C GLY A 289 0.99 5.49 -12.30
N SER A 290 0.24 4.39 -12.17
CA SER A 290 -1.22 4.38 -12.00
C SER A 290 -1.68 3.71 -10.72
N ASN A 291 -2.97 3.92 -10.38
CA ASN A 291 -3.60 3.27 -9.22
C ASN A 291 -4.24 1.91 -9.57
N TYR A 292 -3.98 1.37 -10.76
CA TYR A 292 -4.55 0.09 -11.16
C TYR A 292 -3.83 -1.11 -10.53
N VAL A 293 -4.63 -2.17 -10.31
CA VAL A 293 -4.19 -3.52 -9.98
C VAL A 293 -4.62 -4.43 -11.10
N ASP A 294 -3.70 -5.16 -11.72
CA ASP A 294 -4.00 -6.18 -12.69
C ASP A 294 -3.93 -7.56 -12.02
N ILE A 295 -4.99 -8.35 -12.14
CA ILE A 295 -5.09 -9.68 -11.53
C ILE A 295 -5.46 -10.69 -12.60
N ASN A 296 -4.88 -11.87 -12.52
CA ASN A 296 -5.33 -13.07 -13.23
C ASN A 296 -4.98 -14.33 -12.46
N PHE A 297 -5.49 -15.46 -12.94
CA PHE A 297 -5.26 -16.76 -12.33
C PHE A 297 -5.17 -17.88 -13.39
N LYS A 298 -4.55 -18.99 -13.00
CA LYS A 298 -4.50 -20.21 -13.76
C LYS A 298 -4.74 -21.42 -12.85
N ILE A 299 -5.60 -22.34 -13.27
CA ILE A 299 -5.80 -23.61 -12.58
C ILE A 299 -4.83 -24.64 -13.20
N ASP A 300 -3.96 -25.22 -12.39
CA ASP A 300 -3.15 -26.37 -12.79
C ASP A 300 -3.78 -27.65 -12.24
N SER A 301 -4.61 -28.29 -13.05
CA SER A 301 -5.32 -29.51 -12.69
C SER A 301 -4.39 -30.71 -12.42
N ARG A 302 -3.16 -30.68 -12.94
CA ARG A 302 -2.16 -31.78 -12.71
C ARG A 302 -1.69 -31.79 -11.26
N THR A 303 -1.69 -30.62 -10.60
CA THR A 303 -1.18 -30.44 -9.23
C THR A 303 -2.29 -30.12 -8.23
N ASN A 304 -3.53 -30.00 -8.69
CA ASN A 304 -4.67 -29.48 -7.90
C ASN A 304 -4.38 -28.11 -7.28
N ARG A 305 -3.68 -27.23 -8.01
CA ARG A 305 -3.34 -25.90 -7.51
C ARG A 305 -3.92 -24.81 -8.40
N ILE A 306 -4.21 -23.69 -7.76
CA ILE A 306 -4.44 -22.42 -8.43
C ILE A 306 -3.19 -21.56 -8.29
N ILE A 307 -2.82 -20.91 -9.40
CA ILE A 307 -1.76 -19.92 -9.48
C ILE A 307 -2.45 -18.58 -9.71
N MET A 308 -2.35 -17.69 -8.74
CA MET A 308 -2.92 -16.35 -8.79
C MET A 308 -1.78 -15.34 -9.02
N MET A 309 -2.02 -14.31 -9.80
CA MET A 309 -1.01 -13.34 -10.18
C MET A 309 -1.59 -11.93 -10.02
N GLY A 310 -0.83 -11.04 -9.38
CA GLY A 310 -1.19 -9.64 -9.23
C GLY A 310 -0.05 -8.71 -9.56
N ALA A 311 -0.33 -7.58 -10.21
CA ALA A 311 0.64 -6.54 -10.49
C ALA A 311 0.13 -5.16 -10.09
N ILE A 312 1.00 -4.35 -9.48
CA ILE A 312 0.73 -2.95 -9.09
C ILE A 312 1.96 -2.08 -9.29
N ASP A 313 1.76 -0.75 -9.33
CA ASP A 313 2.84 0.19 -9.01
C ASP A 313 2.99 0.29 -7.48
N ASN A 314 4.17 -0.05 -6.97
CA ASN A 314 4.43 -0.10 -5.52
C ASN A 314 4.39 1.26 -4.82
N LEU A 315 4.56 2.37 -5.55
CA LEU A 315 4.50 3.74 -5.00
C LEU A 315 3.11 4.37 -5.17
N VAL A 316 2.33 3.97 -6.18
CA VAL A 316 0.98 4.48 -6.40
C VAL A 316 -0.02 3.59 -5.66
N LYS A 317 -0.54 2.53 -6.25
CA LYS A 317 -1.50 1.64 -5.58
C LYS A 317 -0.93 0.99 -4.33
N GLY A 318 0.37 0.70 -4.32
CA GLY A 318 1.05 0.15 -3.17
C GLY A 318 1.31 1.12 -2.02
N ALA A 319 1.12 2.44 -2.21
CA ALA A 319 1.41 3.45 -1.18
C ALA A 319 0.58 4.73 -1.34
N ALA A 320 1.07 5.70 -2.12
CA ALA A 320 0.51 7.05 -2.20
C ALA A 320 -0.88 7.10 -2.84
N GLY A 321 -1.11 6.35 -3.91
CA GLY A 321 -2.41 6.31 -4.58
C GLY A 321 -3.48 5.69 -3.69
N GLN A 322 -3.16 4.58 -2.99
CA GLN A 322 -4.06 4.00 -2.00
C GLN A 322 -4.37 4.99 -0.87
N ALA A 323 -3.38 5.76 -0.41
CA ALA A 323 -3.57 6.77 0.62
C ALA A 323 -4.48 7.92 0.15
N VAL A 324 -4.34 8.39 -1.09
CA VAL A 324 -5.25 9.40 -1.68
C VAL A 324 -6.65 8.82 -1.89
N GLN A 325 -6.78 7.56 -2.30
CA GLN A 325 -8.07 6.86 -2.40
C GLN A 325 -8.78 6.81 -1.03
N ASN A 326 -8.03 6.53 0.06
CA ASN A 326 -8.54 6.61 1.43
C ASN A 326 -9.00 8.04 1.77
N MET A 327 -8.19 9.06 1.47
CA MET A 327 -8.56 10.45 1.71
C MET A 327 -9.87 10.81 1.00
N ASN A 328 -10.02 10.44 -0.26
CA ASN A 328 -11.24 10.72 -1.02
C ASN A 328 -12.48 10.16 -0.32
N LEU A 329 -12.43 8.90 0.12
CA LEU A 329 -13.52 8.28 0.88
C LEU A 329 -13.79 8.99 2.20
N MET A 330 -12.76 9.31 2.98
CA MET A 330 -12.87 9.97 4.29
C MET A 330 -13.52 11.36 4.20
N PHE A 331 -13.44 12.02 3.03
CA PHE A 331 -14.01 13.35 2.81
C PHE A 331 -15.24 13.33 1.88
N GLY A 332 -15.75 12.14 1.52
CA GLY A 332 -16.95 11.99 0.70
C GLY A 332 -16.77 12.44 -0.76
N LEU A 333 -15.53 12.48 -1.23
CA LEU A 333 -15.22 12.73 -2.65
C LEU A 333 -15.41 11.46 -3.49
N PRO A 334 -15.50 11.59 -4.83
CA PRO A 334 -15.35 10.44 -5.71
C PRO A 334 -14.04 9.70 -5.43
N GLU A 335 -14.12 8.40 -5.19
CA GLU A 335 -12.96 7.57 -4.81
C GLU A 335 -11.81 7.67 -5.81
N THR A 336 -12.12 7.96 -7.07
CA THR A 336 -11.16 8.07 -8.17
C THR A 336 -10.54 9.46 -8.36
N GLU A 337 -11.00 10.46 -7.63
CA GLU A 337 -10.56 11.84 -7.82
C GLU A 337 -9.04 11.97 -7.69
N GLY A 338 -8.39 12.56 -8.70
CA GLY A 338 -6.93 12.71 -8.76
C GLY A 338 -6.15 11.43 -9.06
N LEU A 339 -6.82 10.28 -9.22
CA LEU A 339 -6.21 8.96 -9.39
C LEU A 339 -6.45 8.32 -10.77
N GLU A 340 -7.17 8.98 -11.66
CA GLU A 340 -7.45 8.46 -13.01
C GLU A 340 -6.23 8.62 -13.96
N LEU A 341 -5.06 8.28 -13.43
CA LEU A 341 -3.80 8.32 -14.18
C LEU A 341 -3.72 7.11 -15.11
N VAL A 342 -3.44 7.38 -16.39
CA VAL A 342 -3.19 6.32 -17.36
C VAL A 342 -1.80 5.73 -17.10
N PRO A 343 -1.65 4.38 -17.08
CA PRO A 343 -0.34 3.76 -16.94
C PRO A 343 0.66 4.25 -17.98
N MET A 344 1.88 4.47 -17.54
CA MET A 344 2.98 4.87 -18.45
C MET A 344 3.45 3.66 -19.28
N PHE A 345 3.70 3.88 -20.57
CA PHE A 345 4.27 2.88 -21.46
C PHE A 345 5.07 3.59 -22.57
N PRO A 346 6.25 3.15 -22.96
CA PRO A 346 7.07 2.04 -22.49
C PRO A 346 7.72 2.22 -21.13
#